data_0f04fc1f6ab4a6e6d53e1de6103fb646
#
_entry.id   0f04fc1f6ab4a6e6d53e1de6103fb646
#
_cell.length_a   1.000
_cell.length_b   1.000
_cell.length_c   1.000
_cell.angle_alpha   90.00
_cell.angle_beta   90.00
_cell.angle_gamma   90.00
#
_symmetry.space_group_name_H-M   'P 1'
#
loop_
_entity.id
_entity.type
_entity.pdbx_description
1 polymer ?
#
loop_
_entity_poly.entity_id
_entity_poly.type
_entity_poly.pdbx_seq_one_letter_code
_entity_poly.pdbx_strand_id
1 'polypeptide(L)'
;MGTSGNQAAKMGTPRERLEALSPERQSKLLDPAEAEFVAHGFEHASLNRILVAAGMSKGQGYYYFNDKADLYRAVIERGLRRLTEAMAVNRATPRTADEFWVQVADVFARIAIVLHRDEALAMLARGIYEGPGAQAALAEPLGRIRKQLDQLILLGQSVGAVRIDLPQSLLAEVLFGVAREIDRWFAAHWPELGEEEALRLNEKTIEMIVAMASPPASD
;
A
#
# COMPACT_ATOMS: atom_id res chain seq x y z
N MET A 1 38.89 2.04 38.06
CA MET A 1 37.60 1.47 38.36
C MET A 1 36.58 2.29 37.54
N GLY A 2 36.19 2.01 36.38
CA GLY A 2 35.49 0.91 35.87
C GLY A 2 34.15 1.44 35.37
N THR A 3 34.07 2.15 34.21
CA THR A 3 32.81 2.60 33.59
C THR A 3 32.51 1.69 32.38
N SER A 4 32.08 0.45 32.72
CA SER A 4 31.58 -0.52 31.74
C SER A 4 30.04 -0.63 31.84
N GLY A 5 29.33 0.45 31.63
CA GLY A 5 27.88 0.40 31.81
C GLY A 5 27.15 1.44 30.97
N ASN A 6 27.33 1.51 29.67
CA ASN A 6 26.36 2.20 28.82
C ASN A 6 26.60 2.08 27.30
N GLN A 7 26.90 0.89 26.78
CA GLN A 7 26.93 0.64 25.33
C GLN A 7 25.75 -0.19 24.82
N ALA A 8 24.86 -0.67 25.67
CA ALA A 8 23.67 -1.44 25.29
C ALA A 8 22.46 -0.58 24.85
N ALA A 9 22.52 0.73 24.97
CA ALA A 9 21.38 1.64 24.81
C ALA A 9 21.26 2.33 23.43
N LYS A 10 21.90 1.81 22.37
CA LYS A 10 21.84 2.37 21.01
C LYS A 10 21.62 1.34 19.90
N MET A 11 20.97 0.22 20.20
CA MET A 11 20.52 -0.68 19.14
C MET A 11 19.03 -0.43 18.94
N GLY A 12 18.67 0.33 17.88
CA GLY A 12 17.30 0.62 17.48
C GLY A 12 16.43 -0.63 17.36
N THR A 13 15.13 -0.46 17.14
CA THR A 13 14.18 -1.55 16.92
C THR A 13 14.64 -2.46 15.78
N PRO A 14 14.17 -3.73 15.71
CA PRO A 14 14.44 -4.62 14.57
C PRO A 14 14.14 -3.95 13.23
N ARG A 15 13.06 -3.20 13.16
CA ARG A 15 12.65 -2.44 11.96
C ARG A 15 13.68 -1.36 11.59
N GLU A 16 14.11 -0.53 12.54
CA GLU A 16 15.13 0.50 12.27
C GLU A 16 16.45 -0.13 11.80
N ARG A 17 16.80 -1.30 12.31
CA ARG A 17 17.99 -2.04 11.86
C ARG A 17 17.84 -2.56 10.42
N LEU A 18 16.64 -3.04 10.04
CA LEU A 18 16.34 -3.45 8.67
C LEU A 18 16.40 -2.26 7.71
N GLU A 19 15.77 -1.14 8.08
CA GLU A 19 15.73 0.08 7.28
C GLU A 19 17.10 0.74 7.11
N ALA A 20 18.00 0.57 8.07
CA ALA A 20 19.39 1.06 8.00
C ALA A 20 20.31 0.24 7.07
N LEU A 21 19.87 -0.92 6.58
CA LEU A 21 20.63 -1.72 5.61
C LEU A 21 20.64 -1.05 4.24
N SER A 22 21.70 -1.29 3.47
CA SER A 22 21.69 -0.94 2.04
C SER A 22 20.59 -1.74 1.30
N PRO A 23 20.07 -1.21 0.17
CA PRO A 23 19.04 -1.90 -0.62
C PRO A 23 19.40 -3.36 -0.94
N GLU A 24 20.64 -3.64 -1.32
CA GLU A 24 21.11 -5.00 -1.64
C GLU A 24 21.08 -5.95 -0.44
N ARG A 25 21.32 -5.41 0.77
CA ARG A 25 21.23 -6.20 2.01
C ARG A 25 19.81 -6.40 2.46
N GLN A 26 18.93 -5.41 2.27
CA GLN A 26 17.51 -5.56 2.50
C GLN A 26 16.92 -6.64 1.58
N SER A 27 17.28 -6.64 0.28
CA SER A 27 16.81 -7.62 -0.71
C SER A 27 17.15 -9.05 -0.32
N LYS A 28 18.29 -9.31 0.32
CA LYS A 28 18.63 -10.67 0.79
C LYS A 28 17.61 -11.29 1.73
N LEU A 29 16.89 -10.49 2.51
CA LEU A 29 15.81 -10.95 3.39
C LEU A 29 14.43 -10.74 2.75
N LEU A 30 14.21 -9.57 2.16
CA LEU A 30 12.88 -9.19 1.69
C LEU A 30 12.47 -9.87 0.38
N ASP A 31 13.42 -10.25 -0.52
CA ASP A 31 13.06 -10.98 -1.74
C ASP A 31 12.58 -12.41 -1.45
N PRO A 32 13.28 -13.23 -0.62
CA PRO A 32 12.74 -14.50 -0.19
C PRO A 32 11.43 -14.39 0.59
N ALA A 33 11.28 -13.33 1.39
CA ALA A 33 10.04 -13.10 2.13
C ALA A 33 8.88 -12.75 1.19
N GLU A 34 9.11 -11.88 0.20
CA GLU A 34 8.13 -11.53 -0.83
C GLU A 34 7.70 -12.78 -1.61
N ALA A 35 8.66 -13.58 -2.09
CA ALA A 35 8.37 -14.82 -2.81
C ALA A 35 7.53 -15.81 -1.98
N GLU A 36 7.84 -15.97 -0.69
CA GLU A 36 7.11 -16.84 0.21
C GLU A 36 5.67 -16.36 0.45
N PHE A 37 5.48 -15.04 0.68
CA PHE A 37 4.16 -14.46 0.89
C PHE A 37 3.31 -14.47 -0.38
N VAL A 38 3.91 -14.26 -1.54
CA VAL A 38 3.25 -14.38 -2.85
C VAL A 38 2.76 -15.83 -3.07
N ALA A 39 3.62 -16.82 -2.79
CA ALA A 39 3.30 -18.23 -3.06
C ALA A 39 2.30 -18.83 -2.07
N HIS A 40 2.29 -18.38 -0.81
CA HIS A 40 1.56 -19.07 0.27
C HIS A 40 0.59 -18.16 1.05
N GLY A 41 0.51 -16.88 0.73
CA GLY A 41 -0.25 -15.91 1.52
C GLY A 41 0.33 -15.71 2.92
N PHE A 42 -0.23 -14.76 3.67
CA PHE A 42 0.23 -14.48 5.04
C PHE A 42 0.06 -15.69 5.97
N GLU A 43 -1.09 -16.36 5.94
CA GLU A 43 -1.42 -17.39 6.93
C GLU A 43 -0.51 -18.62 6.81
N HIS A 44 -0.18 -19.07 5.61
CA HIS A 44 0.59 -20.28 5.34
C HIS A 44 2.09 -20.05 5.08
N ALA A 45 2.52 -18.80 5.01
CA ALA A 45 3.94 -18.45 4.88
C ALA A 45 4.74 -18.89 6.11
N SER A 46 5.97 -19.40 5.86
CA SER A 46 6.87 -19.96 6.87
C SER A 46 8.13 -19.13 7.04
N LEU A 47 8.32 -18.53 8.22
CA LEU A 47 9.56 -17.85 8.58
C LEU A 47 10.80 -18.74 8.42
N ASN A 48 10.68 -20.04 8.69
CA ASN A 48 11.82 -20.95 8.52
C ASN A 48 12.20 -21.08 7.03
N ARG A 49 11.22 -21.22 6.11
CA ARG A 49 11.52 -21.26 4.66
C ARG A 49 12.15 -19.97 4.19
N ILE A 50 11.62 -18.82 4.64
CA ILE A 50 12.19 -17.50 4.33
C ILE A 50 13.66 -17.40 4.77
N LEU A 51 13.95 -17.75 6.02
CA LEU A 51 15.32 -17.66 6.56
C LEU A 51 16.30 -18.60 5.84
N VAL A 52 15.86 -19.83 5.50
CA VAL A 52 16.67 -20.77 4.72
C VAL A 52 16.96 -20.19 3.34
N ALA A 53 15.95 -19.67 2.64
CA ALA A 53 16.12 -19.06 1.33
C ALA A 53 17.00 -17.78 1.36
N ALA A 54 16.92 -17.01 2.46
CA ALA A 54 17.76 -15.83 2.71
C ALA A 54 19.22 -16.18 3.12
N GLY A 55 19.52 -17.46 3.38
CA GLY A 55 20.82 -17.89 3.91
C GLY A 55 21.10 -17.36 5.33
N MET A 56 20.05 -17.16 6.14
CA MET A 56 20.14 -16.57 7.48
C MET A 56 19.80 -17.58 8.57
N SER A 57 20.56 -17.54 9.67
CA SER A 57 20.16 -18.24 10.90
C SER A 57 18.95 -17.54 11.55
N LYS A 58 18.22 -18.26 12.42
CA LYS A 58 17.11 -17.67 13.20
C LYS A 58 17.54 -16.42 13.97
N GLY A 59 18.70 -16.47 14.62
CA GLY A 59 19.22 -15.31 15.38
C GLY A 59 19.50 -14.09 14.49
N GLN A 60 20.03 -14.31 13.27
CA GLN A 60 20.23 -13.24 12.31
C GLN A 60 18.91 -12.66 11.80
N GLY A 61 17.92 -13.50 11.52
CA GLY A 61 16.60 -13.03 11.09
C GLY A 61 15.90 -12.18 12.15
N TYR A 62 15.78 -12.71 13.38
CA TYR A 62 15.14 -11.98 14.50
C TYR A 62 15.89 -10.74 14.96
N TYR A 63 17.06 -10.49 14.43
CA TYR A 63 17.72 -9.20 14.58
C TYR A 63 17.04 -8.09 13.79
N TYR A 64 16.33 -8.43 12.69
CA TYR A 64 15.69 -7.49 11.75
C TYR A 64 14.16 -7.46 11.80
N PHE A 65 13.50 -8.43 12.41
CA PHE A 65 12.04 -8.45 12.59
C PHE A 65 11.68 -9.21 13.87
N ASN A 66 10.52 -8.88 14.48
CA ASN A 66 10.07 -9.53 15.72
C ASN A 66 9.30 -10.82 15.42
N ASP A 67 8.43 -10.78 14.42
CA ASP A 67 7.52 -11.87 14.06
C ASP A 67 7.17 -11.85 12.56
N LYS A 68 6.28 -12.76 12.15
CA LYS A 68 5.81 -12.87 10.78
C LYS A 68 5.07 -11.61 10.30
N ALA A 69 4.28 -11.00 11.19
CA ALA A 69 3.54 -9.79 10.86
C ALA A 69 4.47 -8.59 10.60
N ASP A 70 5.54 -8.48 11.38
CA ASP A 70 6.56 -7.44 11.20
C ASP A 70 7.28 -7.57 9.84
N LEU A 71 7.68 -8.81 9.49
CA LEU A 71 8.32 -9.09 8.21
C LEU A 71 7.36 -8.87 7.02
N TYR A 72 6.11 -9.31 7.16
CA TYR A 72 5.07 -9.09 6.14
C TYR A 72 4.83 -7.61 5.91
N ARG A 73 4.70 -6.83 6.98
CA ARG A 73 4.58 -5.37 6.91
C ARG A 73 5.75 -4.73 6.16
N ALA A 74 6.98 -5.16 6.44
CA ALA A 74 8.16 -4.65 5.74
C ALA A 74 8.13 -4.94 4.22
N VAL A 75 7.65 -6.13 3.82
CA VAL A 75 7.47 -6.51 2.41
C VAL A 75 6.39 -5.64 1.76
N ILE A 76 5.22 -5.49 2.37
CA ILE A 76 4.13 -4.65 1.84
C ILE A 76 4.57 -3.18 1.74
N GLU A 77 5.25 -2.65 2.73
CA GLU A 77 5.74 -1.27 2.68
C GLU A 77 6.80 -1.05 1.59
N ARG A 78 7.63 -2.06 1.31
CA ARG A 78 8.53 -2.04 0.14
C ARG A 78 7.72 -1.99 -1.16
N GLY A 79 6.66 -2.78 -1.28
CA GLY A 79 5.73 -2.75 -2.41
C GLY A 79 5.05 -1.38 -2.57
N LEU A 80 4.54 -0.80 -1.48
CA LEU A 80 3.94 0.53 -1.48
C LEU A 80 4.95 1.63 -1.88
N ARG A 81 6.21 1.52 -1.47
CA ARG A 81 7.26 2.44 -1.94
C ARG A 81 7.45 2.34 -3.45
N ARG A 82 7.53 1.13 -4.03
CA ARG A 82 7.60 0.94 -5.49
C ARG A 82 6.43 1.62 -6.21
N LEU A 83 5.21 1.49 -5.69
CA LEU A 83 4.04 2.20 -6.21
C LEU A 83 4.19 3.72 -6.10
N THR A 84 4.60 4.22 -4.93
CA THR A 84 4.77 5.65 -4.70
C THR A 84 5.83 6.26 -5.60
N GLU A 85 6.96 5.59 -5.80
CA GLU A 85 8.04 6.02 -6.69
C GLU A 85 7.58 6.05 -8.15
N ALA A 86 6.83 5.05 -8.59
CA ALA A 86 6.24 5.01 -9.93
C ALA A 86 5.20 6.11 -10.17
N MET A 87 4.53 6.56 -9.10
CA MET A 87 3.56 7.65 -9.13
C MET A 87 4.19 9.03 -8.90
N ALA A 88 5.47 9.10 -8.51
CA ALA A 88 6.14 10.35 -8.20
C ALA A 88 6.29 11.23 -9.46
N VAL A 89 5.29 12.08 -9.68
CA VAL A 89 5.33 13.15 -10.67
C VAL A 89 5.20 14.45 -9.90
N ASN A 90 6.07 15.41 -10.20
CA ASN A 90 5.96 16.75 -9.64
C ASN A 90 4.69 17.43 -10.19
N ARG A 91 3.59 17.35 -9.44
CA ARG A 91 2.29 17.92 -9.81
C ARG A 91 2.08 19.23 -9.09
N ALA A 92 1.62 20.23 -9.85
CA ALA A 92 1.12 21.45 -9.24
C ALA A 92 -0.14 21.12 -8.41
N THR A 93 -0.35 21.86 -7.32
CA THR A 93 -1.61 21.79 -6.57
C THR A 93 -2.77 22.15 -7.50
N PRO A 94 -3.83 21.32 -7.63
CA PRO A 94 -4.96 21.61 -8.48
C PRO A 94 -5.67 22.89 -8.01
N ARG A 95 -6.13 23.69 -8.96
CA ARG A 95 -6.82 24.97 -8.71
C ARG A 95 -8.29 24.93 -9.09
N THR A 96 -8.70 23.91 -9.85
CA THR A 96 -10.07 23.70 -10.31
C THR A 96 -10.50 22.28 -10.05
N ALA A 97 -11.83 22.04 -10.10
CA ALA A 97 -12.41 20.71 -9.99
C ALA A 97 -11.90 19.76 -11.10
N ASP A 98 -11.80 20.27 -12.33
CA ASP A 98 -11.33 19.48 -13.47
C ASP A 98 -9.86 19.06 -13.29
N GLU A 99 -8.98 20.01 -12.91
CA GLU A 99 -7.58 19.69 -12.61
C GLU A 99 -7.43 18.66 -11.50
N PHE A 100 -8.27 18.72 -10.47
CA PHE A 100 -8.28 17.77 -9.37
C PHE A 100 -8.64 16.36 -9.88
N TRP A 101 -9.75 16.20 -10.61
CA TRP A 101 -10.19 14.90 -11.10
C TRP A 101 -9.25 14.31 -12.14
N VAL A 102 -8.65 15.12 -13.02
CA VAL A 102 -7.61 14.67 -13.95
C VAL A 102 -6.41 14.10 -13.18
N GLN A 103 -5.97 14.76 -12.11
CA GLN A 103 -4.85 14.27 -11.30
C GLN A 103 -5.21 12.98 -10.56
N VAL A 104 -6.42 12.87 -10.02
CA VAL A 104 -6.92 11.64 -9.37
C VAL A 104 -6.94 10.49 -10.38
N ALA A 105 -7.54 10.69 -11.55
CA ALA A 105 -7.62 9.65 -12.59
C ALA A 105 -6.22 9.19 -13.06
N ASP A 106 -5.27 10.12 -13.24
CA ASP A 106 -3.89 9.78 -13.61
C ASP A 106 -3.17 8.94 -12.53
N VAL A 107 -3.41 9.21 -11.23
CA VAL A 107 -2.88 8.37 -10.15
C VAL A 107 -3.38 6.93 -10.27
N PHE A 108 -4.69 6.76 -10.41
CA PHE A 108 -5.28 5.42 -10.52
C PHE A 108 -4.82 4.67 -11.78
N ALA A 109 -4.74 5.36 -12.92
CA ALA A 109 -4.23 4.77 -14.15
C ALA A 109 -2.77 4.28 -13.99
N ARG A 110 -1.92 5.05 -13.32
CA ARG A 110 -0.52 4.65 -13.04
C ARG A 110 -0.45 3.46 -12.10
N ILE A 111 -1.27 3.41 -11.06
CA ILE A 111 -1.35 2.25 -10.17
C ILE A 111 -1.71 1.00 -10.98
N ALA A 112 -2.74 1.08 -11.83
CA ALA A 112 -3.17 -0.03 -12.67
C ALA A 112 -2.04 -0.52 -13.60
N ILE A 113 -1.32 0.40 -14.26
CA ILE A 113 -0.19 0.07 -15.13
C ILE A 113 0.94 -0.61 -14.34
N VAL A 114 1.29 -0.11 -13.16
CA VAL A 114 2.35 -0.69 -12.33
C VAL A 114 1.99 -2.10 -11.87
N LEU A 115 0.76 -2.28 -11.38
CA LEU A 115 0.28 -3.59 -10.94
C LEU A 115 0.18 -4.58 -12.11
N HIS A 116 -0.16 -4.10 -13.32
CA HIS A 116 -0.17 -4.96 -14.51
C HIS A 116 1.23 -5.44 -14.90
N ARG A 117 2.25 -4.62 -14.69
CA ARG A 117 3.65 -4.93 -15.06
C ARG A 117 4.44 -5.67 -13.98
N ASP A 118 3.99 -5.60 -12.73
CA ASP A 118 4.65 -6.24 -11.57
C ASP A 118 3.69 -7.26 -10.94
N GLU A 119 3.72 -8.49 -11.48
CA GLU A 119 2.86 -9.59 -11.01
C GLU A 119 3.05 -9.90 -9.53
N ALA A 120 4.29 -9.85 -9.03
CA ALA A 120 4.56 -10.09 -7.60
C ALA A 120 3.89 -9.02 -6.72
N LEU A 121 3.93 -7.76 -7.15
CA LEU A 121 3.26 -6.67 -6.45
C LEU A 121 1.73 -6.80 -6.50
N ALA A 122 1.17 -7.21 -7.64
CA ALA A 122 -0.26 -7.48 -7.77
C ALA A 122 -0.71 -8.62 -6.85
N MET A 123 0.07 -9.71 -6.76
CA MET A 123 -0.20 -10.84 -5.86
C MET A 123 -0.08 -10.43 -4.38
N LEU A 124 0.88 -9.59 -4.02
CA LEU A 124 0.98 -9.03 -2.67
C LEU A 124 -0.23 -8.15 -2.35
N ALA A 125 -0.68 -7.31 -3.27
CA ALA A 125 -1.88 -6.48 -3.10
C ALA A 125 -3.11 -7.35 -2.86
N ARG A 126 -3.27 -8.46 -3.60
CA ARG A 126 -4.32 -9.46 -3.35
C ARG A 126 -4.23 -10.03 -1.94
N GLY A 127 -3.03 -10.42 -1.50
CA GLY A 127 -2.78 -11.02 -0.18
C GLY A 127 -3.21 -10.14 1.00
N ILE A 128 -3.32 -8.81 0.82
CA ILE A 128 -3.81 -7.87 1.84
C ILE A 128 -5.24 -8.23 2.30
N TYR A 129 -6.05 -8.82 1.42
CA TYR A 129 -7.44 -9.17 1.68
C TYR A 129 -7.65 -10.62 2.13
N GLU A 130 -6.59 -11.43 2.16
CA GLU A 130 -6.63 -12.88 2.43
C GLU A 130 -6.55 -13.22 3.93
N GLY A 131 -7.49 -12.73 4.72
CA GLY A 131 -7.65 -13.20 6.08
C GLY A 131 -7.35 -12.17 7.17
N PRO A 132 -7.76 -12.46 8.42
CA PRO A 132 -7.68 -11.51 9.53
C PRO A 132 -6.25 -11.23 9.97
N GLY A 133 -5.34 -12.20 9.83
CA GLY A 133 -3.93 -12.02 10.19
C GLY A 133 -3.20 -11.01 9.31
N ALA A 134 -3.41 -11.08 7.99
CA ALA A 134 -2.88 -10.10 7.05
C ALA A 134 -3.43 -8.70 7.33
N GLN A 135 -4.74 -8.57 7.52
CA GLN A 135 -5.38 -7.29 7.83
C GLN A 135 -4.88 -6.69 9.15
N ALA A 136 -4.74 -7.50 10.20
CA ALA A 136 -4.19 -7.05 11.48
C ALA A 136 -2.73 -6.57 11.35
N ALA A 137 -1.90 -7.29 10.58
CA ALA A 137 -0.51 -6.91 10.32
C ALA A 137 -0.39 -5.57 9.59
N LEU A 138 -1.38 -5.22 8.77
CA LEU A 138 -1.40 -4.03 7.92
C LEU A 138 -2.25 -2.87 8.45
N ALA A 139 -2.81 -2.97 9.66
CA ALA A 139 -3.67 -1.93 10.22
C ALA A 139 -3.02 -0.53 10.20
N GLU A 140 -1.73 -0.44 10.52
CA GLU A 140 -0.99 0.83 10.52
C GLU A 140 -0.75 1.39 9.09
N PRO A 141 -0.21 0.63 8.11
CA PRO A 141 -0.13 1.08 6.71
C PRO A 141 -1.47 1.52 6.13
N LEU A 142 -2.53 0.76 6.35
CA LEU A 142 -3.89 1.10 5.89
C LEU A 142 -4.42 2.37 6.57
N GLY A 143 -4.12 2.58 7.86
CA GLY A 143 -4.44 3.81 8.57
C GLY A 143 -3.73 5.04 7.99
N ARG A 144 -2.49 4.90 7.48
CA ARG A 144 -1.79 5.98 6.78
C ARG A 144 -2.45 6.32 5.43
N ILE A 145 -2.83 5.31 4.65
CA ILE A 145 -3.56 5.49 3.39
C ILE A 145 -4.89 6.21 3.66
N ARG A 146 -5.60 5.83 4.73
CA ARG A 146 -6.83 6.49 5.14
C ARG A 146 -6.63 7.99 5.40
N LYS A 147 -5.59 8.36 6.15
CA LYS A 147 -5.27 9.77 6.41
C LYS A 147 -4.94 10.55 5.13
N GLN A 148 -4.29 9.92 4.16
CA GLN A 148 -4.01 10.54 2.86
C GLN A 148 -5.32 10.78 2.08
N LEU A 149 -6.27 9.85 2.13
CA LEU A 149 -7.59 10.05 1.53
C LEU A 149 -8.35 11.22 2.19
N ASP A 150 -8.31 11.34 3.52
CA ASP A 150 -8.92 12.47 4.23
C ASP A 150 -8.36 13.82 3.75
N GLN A 151 -7.04 13.90 3.55
CA GLN A 151 -6.38 15.09 3.01
C GLN A 151 -6.77 15.36 1.55
N LEU A 152 -6.89 14.32 0.73
CA LEU A 152 -7.32 14.43 -0.66
C LEU A 152 -8.76 14.94 -0.75
N ILE A 153 -9.66 14.46 0.09
CA ILE A 153 -11.04 14.94 0.18
C ILE A 153 -11.07 16.44 0.51
N LEU A 154 -10.31 16.88 1.52
CA LEU A 154 -10.21 18.30 1.89
C LEU A 154 -9.70 19.16 0.73
N LEU A 155 -8.69 18.71 0.02
CA LEU A 155 -8.17 19.40 -1.16
C LEU A 155 -9.24 19.48 -2.25
N GLY A 156 -9.95 18.39 -2.55
CA GLY A 156 -11.03 18.37 -3.52
C GLY A 156 -12.18 19.32 -3.14
N GLN A 157 -12.53 19.38 -1.85
CA GLN A 157 -13.53 20.33 -1.34
C GLN A 157 -13.07 21.78 -1.51
N SER A 158 -11.81 22.07 -1.27
CA SER A 158 -11.26 23.43 -1.39
C SER A 158 -11.29 24.00 -2.82
N VAL A 159 -11.30 23.11 -3.84
CA VAL A 159 -11.37 23.50 -5.26
C VAL A 159 -12.75 23.22 -5.89
N GLY A 160 -13.75 22.87 -5.08
CA GLY A 160 -15.11 22.60 -5.53
C GLY A 160 -15.30 21.29 -6.29
N ALA A 161 -14.32 20.39 -6.25
CA ALA A 161 -14.39 19.08 -6.89
C ALA A 161 -15.19 18.07 -6.08
N VAL A 162 -15.11 18.15 -4.75
CA VAL A 162 -15.73 17.21 -3.83
C VAL A 162 -16.85 17.89 -3.06
N ARG A 163 -17.97 17.18 -2.89
CA ARG A 163 -19.18 17.66 -2.21
C ARG A 163 -18.92 18.00 -0.75
N ILE A 164 -19.68 18.98 -0.23
CA ILE A 164 -19.59 19.47 1.14
C ILE A 164 -20.92 19.34 1.92
N ASP A 165 -21.94 18.78 1.28
CA ASP A 165 -23.30 18.61 1.85
C ASP A 165 -23.43 17.38 2.78
N LEU A 166 -22.38 16.56 2.87
CA LEU A 166 -22.26 15.43 3.78
C LEU A 166 -21.15 15.67 4.82
N PRO A 167 -21.30 15.11 6.04
CA PRO A 167 -20.19 15.10 6.99
C PRO A 167 -18.94 14.46 6.36
N GLN A 168 -17.79 15.12 6.48
CA GLN A 168 -16.53 14.65 5.89
C GLN A 168 -16.18 13.21 6.32
N SER A 169 -16.42 12.87 7.59
CA SER A 169 -16.17 11.52 8.10
C SER A 169 -17.02 10.46 7.40
N LEU A 170 -18.30 10.76 7.11
CA LEU A 170 -19.17 9.85 6.38
C LEU A 170 -18.70 9.70 4.94
N LEU A 171 -18.39 10.79 4.26
CA LEU A 171 -17.90 10.77 2.88
C LEU A 171 -16.60 9.96 2.77
N ALA A 172 -15.67 10.19 3.69
CA ALA A 172 -14.39 9.45 3.74
C ALA A 172 -14.60 7.94 3.97
N GLU A 173 -15.53 7.54 4.88
CA GLU A 173 -15.87 6.12 5.10
C GLU A 173 -16.45 5.48 3.83
N VAL A 174 -17.37 6.16 3.16
CA VAL A 174 -18.01 5.65 1.94
C VAL A 174 -16.97 5.52 0.82
N LEU A 175 -16.20 6.57 0.54
CA LEU A 175 -15.21 6.54 -0.54
C LEU A 175 -14.09 5.53 -0.27
N PHE A 176 -13.62 5.42 0.98
CA PHE A 176 -12.62 4.41 1.34
C PHE A 176 -13.18 2.99 1.21
N GLY A 177 -14.43 2.77 1.62
CA GLY A 177 -15.12 1.49 1.48
C GLY A 177 -15.23 1.08 0.01
N VAL A 178 -15.69 2.00 -0.85
CA VAL A 178 -15.82 1.77 -2.30
C VAL A 178 -14.46 1.51 -2.94
N ALA A 179 -13.45 2.35 -2.68
CA ALA A 179 -12.11 2.16 -3.22
C ALA A 179 -11.53 0.79 -2.84
N ARG A 180 -11.70 0.37 -1.58
CA ARG A 180 -11.27 -0.94 -1.09
C ARG A 180 -11.98 -2.11 -1.79
N GLU A 181 -13.30 -2.00 -2.04
CA GLU A 181 -14.05 -3.06 -2.73
C GLU A 181 -13.68 -3.14 -4.21
N ILE A 182 -13.45 -2.00 -4.87
CA ILE A 182 -12.92 -1.95 -6.24
C ILE A 182 -11.55 -2.62 -6.29
N ASP A 183 -10.63 -2.26 -5.40
CA ASP A 183 -9.29 -2.81 -5.33
C ASP A 183 -9.31 -4.34 -5.07
N ARG A 184 -10.16 -4.80 -4.14
CA ARG A 184 -10.36 -6.22 -3.87
C ARG A 184 -10.88 -6.98 -5.10
N TRP A 185 -11.81 -6.39 -5.84
CA TRP A 185 -12.34 -6.99 -7.06
C TRP A 185 -11.25 -7.12 -8.14
N PHE A 186 -10.50 -6.05 -8.38
CA PHE A 186 -9.37 -6.10 -9.30
C PHE A 186 -8.35 -7.15 -8.88
N ALA A 187 -7.96 -7.18 -7.60
CA ALA A 187 -7.02 -8.16 -7.07
C ALA A 187 -7.47 -9.60 -7.31
N ALA A 188 -8.78 -9.89 -7.20
CA ALA A 188 -9.33 -11.22 -7.41
C ALA A 188 -9.37 -11.62 -8.90
N HIS A 189 -9.62 -10.68 -9.81
CA HIS A 189 -9.83 -10.95 -11.24
C HIS A 189 -8.59 -10.62 -12.11
N TRP A 190 -7.55 -10.09 -11.51
CA TRP A 190 -6.34 -9.63 -12.20
C TRP A 190 -5.75 -10.63 -13.20
N PRO A 191 -5.65 -11.95 -12.89
CA PRO A 191 -5.07 -12.91 -13.81
C PRO A 191 -5.89 -13.13 -15.09
N GLU A 192 -7.17 -12.73 -15.08
CA GLU A 192 -8.12 -12.92 -16.18
C GLU A 192 -8.23 -11.67 -17.05
N LEU A 193 -7.75 -10.51 -16.56
CA LEU A 193 -7.84 -9.22 -17.25
C LEU A 193 -6.61 -8.96 -18.11
N GLY A 194 -6.86 -8.62 -19.39
CA GLY A 194 -5.83 -8.00 -20.23
C GLY A 194 -5.61 -6.53 -19.86
N GLU A 195 -4.44 -5.97 -20.25
CA GLU A 195 -4.07 -4.57 -19.92
C GLU A 195 -5.14 -3.57 -20.39
N GLU A 196 -5.65 -3.71 -21.62
CA GLU A 196 -6.68 -2.81 -22.18
C GLU A 196 -7.99 -2.87 -21.37
N GLU A 197 -8.44 -4.08 -21.04
CA GLU A 197 -9.65 -4.29 -20.24
C GLU A 197 -9.49 -3.72 -18.82
N ALA A 198 -8.35 -3.95 -18.17
CA ALA A 198 -8.05 -3.43 -16.86
C ALA A 198 -8.06 -1.90 -16.84
N LEU A 199 -7.46 -1.25 -17.84
CA LEU A 199 -7.47 0.22 -17.97
C LEU A 199 -8.89 0.75 -18.21
N ARG A 200 -9.66 0.11 -19.09
CA ARG A 200 -11.06 0.49 -19.37
C ARG A 200 -11.94 0.38 -18.11
N LEU A 201 -11.83 -0.71 -17.37
CA LEU A 201 -12.57 -0.90 -16.12
C LEU A 201 -12.12 0.08 -15.03
N ASN A 202 -10.83 0.36 -14.94
CA ASN A 202 -10.30 1.38 -14.03
C ASN A 202 -10.90 2.76 -14.33
N GLU A 203 -10.99 3.17 -15.59
CA GLU A 203 -11.64 4.42 -16.01
C GLU A 203 -13.10 4.46 -15.54
N LYS A 204 -13.86 3.38 -15.75
CA LYS A 204 -15.26 3.29 -15.32
C LYS A 204 -15.44 3.34 -13.80
N THR A 205 -14.54 2.74 -13.04
CA THR A 205 -14.58 2.82 -11.58
C THR A 205 -14.24 4.21 -11.07
N ILE A 206 -13.35 4.95 -11.75
CA ILE A 206 -13.10 6.36 -11.44
C ILE A 206 -14.33 7.22 -11.75
N GLU A 207 -15.01 7.02 -12.88
CA GLU A 207 -16.27 7.71 -13.17
C GLU A 207 -17.31 7.51 -12.05
N MET A 208 -17.42 6.29 -11.51
CA MET A 208 -18.30 6.00 -10.36
C MET A 208 -17.89 6.79 -9.11
N ILE A 209 -16.61 6.82 -8.78
CA ILE A 209 -16.08 7.57 -7.63
C ILE A 209 -16.36 9.07 -7.81
N VAL A 210 -16.10 9.61 -9.01
CA VAL A 210 -16.37 11.01 -9.34
C VAL A 210 -17.86 11.34 -9.15
N ALA A 211 -18.76 10.50 -9.68
CA ALA A 211 -20.21 10.71 -9.56
C ALA A 211 -20.70 10.72 -8.09
N MET A 212 -20.09 9.89 -7.23
CA MET A 212 -20.42 9.85 -5.81
C MET A 212 -19.85 11.02 -5.00
N ALA A 213 -18.65 11.46 -5.35
CA ALA A 213 -17.91 12.47 -4.61
C ALA A 213 -18.18 13.90 -5.08
N SER A 214 -18.63 14.09 -6.33
CA SER A 214 -18.91 15.43 -6.88
C SER A 214 -20.09 16.11 -6.17
N PRO A 215 -20.10 17.45 -6.15
CA PRO A 215 -21.27 18.21 -5.69
C PRO A 215 -22.53 17.79 -6.44
N PRO A 216 -23.71 17.78 -5.79
CA PRO A 216 -24.97 17.57 -6.50
C PRO A 216 -25.17 18.64 -7.57
N ALA A 217 -25.84 18.27 -8.68
CA ALA A 217 -26.23 19.27 -9.67
C ALA A 217 -27.06 20.35 -9.01
N SER A 218 -26.71 21.60 -9.27
CA SER A 218 -27.54 22.73 -8.81
C SER A 218 -28.86 22.70 -9.57
N ASP A 219 -29.96 22.63 -8.83
CA ASP A 219 -31.32 22.77 -9.39
C ASP A 219 -31.54 24.14 -10.02
#